data_113d5fad53c3a1a25733236ad2474f71
#
_entry.id   113d5fad53c3a1a25733236ad2474f71
#
_cell.length_a   1.000
_cell.length_b   1.000
_cell.length_c   1.000
_cell.angle_alpha   90.00
_cell.angle_beta   90.00
_cell.angle_gamma   90.00
#
_symmetry.space_group_name_H-M   'P 1'
#
loop_
_entity.id
_entity.type
_entity.pdbx_description
1 polymer ?
#
loop_
_entity_poly.entity_id
_entity_poly.type
_entity_poly.pdbx_seq_one_letter_code
_entity_poly.pdbx_strand_id
1 'polypeptide(L)'
;AAGIFVYRAPFHPVTKLCCLFSPVFSYYYSVVARNYCLIALFLVVLAAFYKDRKRKPVVCGLLLGLLVQADTIALAPAGLISLMWLWEAVSESVRKKQKNVFMQAAKGLWIPFASLMLWIYEFHGVSDSPEYQMQDLGFTSLLTEIKNFSLHILSRMTGAGKTADLLLILLFLAAGIWLGMKKKNFFPVIVAAGTFLFEALFSVLVYQLHIWHYIAIVFAVIWCFWILLETDGESAGQAGGTKEAARILPEIFLIIISILMFVQWNSAEESSSLQNALSGVYSDGVNAASYIRENVP
;
A
#
# COMPACT_ATOMS: atom_id res chain seq x y z
N ALA A 1 -7.19 -11.66 2.77
CA ALA A 1 -7.41 -10.22 2.52
C ALA A 1 -8.75 -9.95 1.85
N ALA A 2 -9.04 -10.53 0.67
CA ALA A 2 -10.26 -10.25 -0.10
C ALA A 2 -11.56 -10.42 0.72
N GLY A 3 -11.73 -11.51 1.43
CA GLY A 3 -12.91 -11.74 2.29
C GLY A 3 -13.07 -10.69 3.38
N ILE A 4 -11.97 -10.30 4.06
CA ILE A 4 -11.99 -9.24 5.09
C ILE A 4 -12.32 -7.90 4.44
N PHE A 5 -11.73 -7.60 3.28
CA PHE A 5 -12.01 -6.38 2.52
C PHE A 5 -13.49 -6.27 2.15
N VAL A 6 -14.09 -7.33 1.58
CA VAL A 6 -15.50 -7.34 1.19
C VAL A 6 -16.41 -7.12 2.40
N TYR A 7 -16.14 -7.83 3.50
CA TYR A 7 -17.04 -7.81 4.66
C TYR A 7 -16.86 -6.57 5.53
N ARG A 8 -15.63 -6.09 5.73
CA ARG A 8 -15.31 -5.06 6.73
C ARG A 8 -15.05 -3.68 6.16
N ALA A 9 -14.59 -3.56 4.90
CA ALA A 9 -14.25 -2.25 4.35
C ALA A 9 -15.48 -1.33 4.23
N PRO A 10 -15.34 -0.04 4.57
CA PRO A 10 -16.47 0.91 4.60
C PRO A 10 -16.82 1.47 3.21
N PHE A 11 -16.44 0.79 2.13
CA PHE A 11 -16.70 1.21 0.75
C PHE A 11 -18.03 0.68 0.23
N HIS A 12 -18.55 1.37 -0.79
CA HIS A 12 -19.74 0.92 -1.51
C HIS A 12 -19.48 -0.45 -2.20
N PRO A 13 -20.49 -1.33 -2.34
CA PRO A 13 -20.31 -2.63 -3.00
C PRO A 13 -19.68 -2.55 -4.39
N VAL A 14 -20.04 -1.54 -5.21
CA VAL A 14 -19.46 -1.32 -6.54
C VAL A 14 -17.94 -1.05 -6.43
N THR A 15 -17.53 -0.20 -5.52
CA THR A 15 -16.10 0.11 -5.28
C THR A 15 -15.33 -1.15 -4.87
N LYS A 16 -15.91 -1.94 -3.94
CA LYS A 16 -15.32 -3.23 -3.53
C LYS A 16 -15.17 -4.17 -4.71
N LEU A 17 -16.20 -4.26 -5.55
CA LEU A 17 -16.19 -5.11 -6.74
C LEU A 17 -15.09 -4.68 -7.71
N CYS A 18 -15.02 -3.39 -8.05
CA CYS A 18 -13.96 -2.85 -8.92
C CYS A 18 -12.56 -3.14 -8.38
N CYS A 19 -12.34 -2.94 -7.07
CA CYS A 19 -11.05 -3.25 -6.45
C CYS A 19 -10.71 -4.75 -6.54
N LEU A 20 -11.68 -5.65 -6.30
CA LEU A 20 -11.47 -7.10 -6.35
C LEU A 20 -11.13 -7.60 -7.74
N PHE A 21 -11.72 -7.01 -8.78
CA PHE A 21 -11.41 -7.35 -10.17
C PHE A 21 -10.16 -6.65 -10.70
N SER A 22 -9.59 -5.70 -9.96
CA SER A 22 -8.30 -5.12 -10.35
C SER A 22 -7.18 -6.19 -10.26
N PRO A 23 -6.14 -6.11 -11.11
CA PRO A 23 -5.05 -7.07 -11.11
C PRO A 23 -4.31 -7.16 -9.77
N VAL A 24 -4.40 -6.13 -8.94
CA VAL A 24 -3.78 -6.11 -7.61
C VAL A 24 -4.39 -7.18 -6.69
N PHE A 25 -5.72 -7.34 -6.68
CA PHE A 25 -6.38 -8.38 -5.90
C PHE A 25 -6.49 -9.72 -6.62
N SER A 26 -6.79 -9.70 -7.92
CA SER A 26 -7.13 -10.90 -8.66
C SER A 26 -5.89 -11.66 -9.18
N TYR A 27 -4.81 -10.95 -9.49
CA TYR A 27 -3.62 -11.53 -10.11
C TYR A 27 -2.36 -11.37 -9.26
N TYR A 28 -1.88 -10.13 -9.05
CA TYR A 28 -0.62 -9.91 -8.33
C TYR A 28 -0.67 -10.41 -6.89
N TYR A 29 -1.83 -10.32 -6.26
CA TYR A 29 -2.04 -10.82 -4.90
C TYR A 29 -2.11 -12.35 -4.83
N SER A 30 -2.70 -13.02 -5.82
CA SER A 30 -3.03 -14.45 -5.76
C SER A 30 -2.09 -15.35 -6.57
N VAL A 31 -1.50 -14.85 -7.64
CA VAL A 31 -0.74 -15.65 -8.62
C VAL A 31 0.77 -15.43 -8.52
N VAL A 32 1.21 -14.21 -8.28
CA VAL A 32 2.64 -13.97 -8.10
C VAL A 32 3.09 -14.59 -6.78
N ALA A 33 3.76 -15.73 -6.89
CA ALA A 33 4.16 -16.57 -5.75
C ALA A 33 5.34 -15.96 -4.97
N ARG A 34 5.10 -14.79 -4.38
CA ARG A 34 6.05 -14.07 -3.53
C ARG A 34 5.35 -13.53 -2.28
N ASN A 35 6.14 -13.04 -1.34
CA ASN A 35 5.71 -12.45 -0.05
C ASN A 35 4.83 -11.19 -0.18
N TYR A 36 4.67 -10.60 -1.37
CA TYR A 36 3.82 -9.41 -1.61
C TYR A 36 2.36 -9.61 -1.19
N CYS A 37 1.84 -10.84 -1.29
CA CYS A 37 0.50 -11.16 -0.79
C CYS A 37 0.34 -10.92 0.72
N LEU A 38 1.43 -11.00 1.49
CA LEU A 38 1.44 -10.73 2.92
C LEU A 38 1.30 -9.22 3.19
N ILE A 39 1.87 -8.36 2.36
CA ILE A 39 1.70 -6.90 2.47
C ILE A 39 0.22 -6.55 2.36
N ALA A 40 -0.44 -7.04 1.32
CA ALA A 40 -1.88 -6.84 1.11
C ALA A 40 -2.70 -7.41 2.28
N LEU A 41 -2.37 -8.62 2.74
CA LEU A 41 -3.06 -9.26 3.86
C LEU A 41 -2.94 -8.40 5.13
N PHE A 42 -1.72 -8.05 5.51
CA PHE A 42 -1.50 -7.33 6.78
C PHE A 42 -2.06 -5.92 6.74
N LEU A 43 -1.97 -5.18 5.62
CA LEU A 43 -2.57 -3.85 5.49
C LEU A 43 -4.11 -3.90 5.57
N VAL A 44 -4.76 -4.88 4.92
CA VAL A 44 -6.22 -5.05 5.00
C VAL A 44 -6.67 -5.46 6.41
N VAL A 45 -5.96 -6.40 7.05
CA VAL A 45 -6.26 -6.81 8.43
C VAL A 45 -6.02 -5.65 9.38
N LEU A 46 -4.92 -4.94 9.22
CA LEU A 46 -4.60 -3.76 10.05
C LEU A 46 -5.65 -2.66 9.89
N ALA A 47 -6.14 -2.39 8.66
CA ALA A 47 -7.24 -1.45 8.45
C ALA A 47 -8.48 -1.86 9.25
N ALA A 48 -8.87 -3.13 9.16
CA ALA A 48 -10.06 -3.65 9.85
C ALA A 48 -9.97 -3.63 11.39
N PHE A 49 -8.76 -3.68 11.94
CA PHE A 49 -8.51 -3.72 13.39
C PHE A 49 -7.91 -2.43 13.97
N TYR A 50 -7.56 -1.45 13.13
CA TYR A 50 -6.84 -0.25 13.58
C TYR A 50 -7.58 0.56 14.65
N LYS A 51 -8.91 0.61 14.58
CA LYS A 51 -9.75 1.25 15.62
C LYS A 51 -9.62 0.59 16.99
N ASP A 52 -9.35 -0.72 17.03
CA ASP A 52 -9.20 -1.48 18.25
C ASP A 52 -7.77 -1.43 18.83
N ARG A 53 -6.84 -0.67 18.23
CA ARG A 53 -5.42 -0.59 18.63
C ARG A 53 -5.21 -0.22 20.09
N LYS A 54 -6.12 0.59 20.65
CA LYS A 54 -6.08 0.96 22.08
C LYS A 54 -6.50 -0.19 23.00
N ARG A 55 -7.40 -1.07 22.54
CA ARG A 55 -7.89 -2.23 23.30
C ARG A 55 -6.99 -3.45 23.11
N LYS A 56 -6.43 -3.62 21.91
CA LYS A 56 -5.62 -4.76 21.50
C LYS A 56 -4.27 -4.31 20.96
N PRO A 57 -3.45 -3.58 21.74
CA PRO A 57 -2.21 -2.98 21.22
C PRO A 57 -1.23 -4.04 20.72
N VAL A 58 -1.11 -5.18 21.41
CA VAL A 58 -0.20 -6.26 21.01
C VAL A 58 -0.60 -6.86 19.66
N VAL A 59 -1.89 -7.04 19.37
CA VAL A 59 -2.36 -7.57 18.09
C VAL A 59 -2.02 -6.63 16.95
N CYS A 60 -2.28 -5.32 17.13
CA CYS A 60 -1.89 -4.32 16.12
C CYS A 60 -0.37 -4.22 15.96
N GLY A 61 0.38 -4.32 17.05
CA GLY A 61 1.84 -4.36 17.02
C GLY A 61 2.39 -5.58 16.28
N LEU A 62 1.80 -6.76 16.49
CA LEU A 62 2.16 -8.00 15.79
C LEU A 62 1.90 -7.86 14.28
N LEU A 63 0.75 -7.31 13.88
CA LEU A 63 0.43 -7.07 12.46
C LEU A 63 1.44 -6.11 11.81
N LEU A 64 1.84 -5.05 12.52
CA LEU A 64 2.87 -4.12 12.05
C LEU A 64 4.25 -4.79 12.00
N GLY A 65 4.62 -5.59 13.00
CA GLY A 65 5.87 -6.33 13.02
C GLY A 65 5.96 -7.35 11.89
N LEU A 66 4.87 -8.09 11.61
CA LEU A 66 4.79 -9.01 10.49
C LEU A 66 4.82 -8.28 9.14
N LEU A 67 4.23 -7.08 9.06
CA LEU A 67 4.31 -6.24 7.87
C LEU A 67 5.76 -5.80 7.59
N VAL A 68 6.53 -5.43 8.63
CA VAL A 68 7.96 -5.12 8.51
C VAL A 68 8.76 -6.30 7.94
N GLN A 69 8.42 -7.55 8.33
CA GLN A 69 9.11 -8.75 7.88
C GLN A 69 8.61 -9.27 6.52
N ALA A 70 7.52 -8.72 5.99
CA ALA A 70 6.98 -9.20 4.73
C ALA A 70 7.86 -8.86 3.53
N ASP A 71 8.37 -7.63 3.47
CA ASP A 71 9.23 -7.17 2.38
C ASP A 71 9.81 -5.77 2.71
N THR A 72 10.91 -5.40 2.04
CA THR A 72 11.54 -4.07 2.17
C THR A 72 10.58 -2.93 1.81
N ILE A 73 9.74 -3.10 0.78
CA ILE A 73 8.77 -2.08 0.39
C ILE A 73 7.67 -1.88 1.44
N ALA A 74 7.43 -2.87 2.30
CA ALA A 74 6.47 -2.76 3.39
C ALA A 74 6.98 -1.94 4.58
N LEU A 75 8.27 -1.62 4.65
CA LEU A 75 8.86 -0.79 5.71
C LEU A 75 8.21 0.59 5.78
N ALA A 76 7.91 1.19 4.63
CA ALA A 76 7.30 2.52 4.58
C ALA A 76 5.91 2.55 5.21
N PRO A 77 4.91 1.77 4.74
CA PRO A 77 3.60 1.78 5.37
C PRO A 77 3.65 1.31 6.84
N ALA A 78 4.45 0.30 7.19
CA ALA A 78 4.58 -0.17 8.55
C ALA A 78 5.18 0.90 9.48
N GLY A 79 6.26 1.54 9.05
CA GLY A 79 6.93 2.61 9.80
C GLY A 79 6.06 3.85 9.97
N LEU A 80 5.44 4.32 8.89
CA LEU A 80 4.56 5.51 8.93
C LEU A 80 3.30 5.28 9.77
N ILE A 81 2.68 4.09 9.71
CA ILE A 81 1.55 3.75 10.57
C ILE A 81 1.99 3.66 12.05
N SER A 82 3.18 3.10 12.32
CA SER A 82 3.73 3.04 13.68
C SER A 82 4.01 4.45 14.22
N LEU A 83 4.59 5.34 13.42
CA LEU A 83 4.84 6.74 13.80
C LEU A 83 3.54 7.51 14.02
N MET A 84 2.53 7.30 13.17
CA MET A 84 1.20 7.88 13.36
C MET A 84 0.59 7.42 14.70
N TRP A 85 0.64 6.14 15.00
CA TRP A 85 0.12 5.61 16.25
C TRP A 85 0.89 6.15 17.46
N LEU A 86 2.22 6.23 17.37
CA LEU A 86 3.06 6.85 18.41
C LEU A 86 2.67 8.32 18.65
N TRP A 87 2.55 9.10 17.58
CA TRP A 87 2.14 10.50 17.66
C TRP A 87 0.77 10.68 18.32
N GLU A 88 -0.22 9.87 17.92
CA GLU A 88 -1.55 9.89 18.52
C GLU A 88 -1.49 9.57 20.03
N ALA A 89 -0.72 8.54 20.41
CA ALA A 89 -0.57 8.13 21.81
C ALA A 89 0.11 9.20 22.66
N VAL A 90 1.18 9.82 22.14
CA VAL A 90 1.88 10.91 22.83
C VAL A 90 0.95 12.12 22.97
N SER A 91 0.34 12.56 21.87
CA SER A 91 -0.55 13.72 21.86
C SER A 91 -1.74 13.55 22.81
N GLU A 92 -2.34 12.35 22.82
CA GLU A 92 -3.46 12.05 23.72
C GLU A 92 -3.00 11.97 25.20
N SER A 93 -1.84 11.36 25.46
CA SER A 93 -1.24 11.27 26.80
C SER A 93 -0.96 12.65 27.39
N VAL A 94 -0.40 13.56 26.59
CA VAL A 94 -0.13 14.95 26.99
C VAL A 94 -1.45 15.70 27.24
N ARG A 95 -2.39 15.63 26.30
CA ARG A 95 -3.68 16.33 26.39
C ARG A 95 -4.51 15.89 27.60
N LYS A 96 -4.57 14.57 27.86
CA LYS A 96 -5.33 13.99 28.97
C LYS A 96 -4.57 13.93 30.29
N LYS A 97 -3.26 14.25 30.29
CA LYS A 97 -2.34 14.05 31.42
C LYS A 97 -2.36 12.61 31.97
N GLN A 98 -2.53 11.62 31.08
CA GLN A 98 -2.66 10.20 31.42
C GLN A 98 -1.54 9.38 30.79
N LYS A 99 -0.50 9.07 31.57
CA LYS A 99 0.64 8.24 31.13
C LYS A 99 0.23 6.83 30.64
N ASN A 100 -0.88 6.31 31.15
CA ASN A 100 -1.37 4.96 30.79
C ASN A 100 -1.69 4.81 29.30
N VAL A 101 -2.12 5.89 28.63
CA VAL A 101 -2.41 5.87 27.18
C VAL A 101 -1.14 5.58 26.38
N PHE A 102 -0.05 6.28 26.73
CA PHE A 102 1.25 6.05 26.12
C PHE A 102 1.77 4.65 26.42
N MET A 103 1.71 4.21 27.69
CA MET A 103 2.19 2.88 28.11
C MET A 103 1.45 1.73 27.39
N GLN A 104 0.15 1.87 27.13
CA GLN A 104 -0.60 0.89 26.37
C GLN A 104 -0.15 0.85 24.90
N ALA A 105 0.04 2.00 24.28
CA ALA A 105 0.55 2.05 22.90
C ALA A 105 1.99 1.48 22.82
N ALA A 106 2.84 1.78 23.79
CA ALA A 106 4.22 1.28 23.85
C ALA A 106 4.28 -0.26 23.88
N LYS A 107 3.32 -0.94 24.55
CA LYS A 107 3.21 -2.41 24.55
C LYS A 107 3.02 -3.01 23.15
N GLY A 108 2.39 -2.28 22.24
CA GLY A 108 2.22 -2.71 20.87
C GLY A 108 3.38 -2.23 19.98
N LEU A 109 3.78 -0.97 20.11
CA LEU A 109 4.78 -0.32 19.24
C LEU A 109 6.20 -0.86 19.40
N TRP A 110 6.49 -1.45 20.56
CA TRP A 110 7.78 -2.11 20.75
C TRP A 110 7.98 -3.28 19.76
N ILE A 111 6.90 -3.97 19.33
CA ILE A 111 6.98 -5.13 18.43
C ILE A 111 7.47 -4.75 17.03
N PRO A 112 6.84 -3.78 16.30
CA PRO A 112 7.38 -3.36 15.02
C PRO A 112 8.78 -2.73 15.14
N PHE A 113 9.12 -2.10 16.27
CA PHE A 113 10.48 -1.63 16.51
C PHE A 113 11.48 -2.78 16.60
N ALA A 114 11.19 -3.82 17.39
CA ALA A 114 12.04 -5.01 17.48
C ALA A 114 12.14 -5.73 16.12
N SER A 115 11.04 -5.79 15.39
CA SER A 115 10.99 -6.35 14.04
C SER A 115 11.87 -5.55 13.05
N LEU A 116 11.88 -4.23 13.15
CA LEU A 116 12.78 -3.38 12.36
C LEU A 116 14.25 -3.62 12.71
N MET A 117 14.58 -3.78 14.00
CA MET A 117 15.96 -4.09 14.41
C MET A 117 16.41 -5.45 13.88
N LEU A 118 15.50 -6.45 13.89
CA LEU A 118 15.76 -7.76 13.27
C LEU A 118 15.98 -7.63 11.77
N TRP A 119 15.12 -6.88 11.08
CA TRP A 119 15.26 -6.63 9.65
C TRP A 119 16.61 -5.96 9.31
N ILE A 120 17.01 -4.93 10.07
CA ILE A 120 18.33 -4.28 9.92
C ILE A 120 19.46 -5.29 10.12
N TYR A 121 19.34 -6.16 11.11
CA TYR A 121 20.36 -7.19 11.37
C TYR A 121 20.45 -8.20 10.23
N GLU A 122 19.32 -8.66 9.68
CA GLU A 122 19.28 -9.62 8.57
C GLU A 122 19.86 -9.04 7.27
N PHE A 123 19.63 -7.77 7.01
CA PHE A 123 20.12 -7.10 5.80
C PHE A 123 21.46 -6.38 5.99
N HIS A 124 22.02 -6.38 7.19
CA HIS A 124 23.33 -5.80 7.42
C HIS A 124 24.42 -6.67 6.76
N GLY A 125 25.14 -6.09 5.83
CA GLY A 125 26.23 -6.79 5.13
C GLY A 125 25.86 -7.51 3.82
N VAL A 126 24.60 -7.46 3.39
CA VAL A 126 24.18 -7.94 2.06
C VAL A 126 24.57 -6.90 1.00
N SER A 127 25.86 -6.64 0.86
CA SER A 127 26.40 -5.65 -0.11
C SER A 127 26.85 -6.26 -1.44
N ASP A 128 26.78 -7.59 -1.58
CA ASP A 128 27.45 -8.30 -2.67
C ASP A 128 26.59 -8.44 -3.94
N SER A 129 25.35 -7.96 -3.95
CA SER A 129 24.54 -7.98 -5.15
C SER A 129 24.77 -6.70 -5.97
N PRO A 130 25.24 -6.79 -7.22
CA PRO A 130 25.40 -5.64 -8.10
C PRO A 130 24.06 -4.92 -8.40
N GLU A 131 22.94 -5.55 -8.11
CA GLU A 131 21.60 -4.99 -8.29
C GLU A 131 21.24 -3.94 -7.23
N TYR A 132 21.94 -3.92 -6.06
CA TYR A 132 21.67 -3.02 -4.94
C TYR A 132 22.76 -1.94 -4.79
N GLN A 133 23.25 -1.39 -5.87
CA GLN A 133 24.20 -0.27 -5.81
C GLN A 133 23.46 1.05 -5.64
N MET A 134 23.69 1.72 -4.51
CA MET A 134 23.21 3.09 -4.32
C MET A 134 23.80 4.01 -5.38
N GLN A 135 22.94 4.69 -6.13
CA GLN A 135 23.36 5.67 -7.11
C GLN A 135 23.70 6.99 -6.38
N ASP A 136 24.90 7.51 -6.65
CA ASP A 136 25.30 8.84 -6.15
C ASP A 136 24.75 9.92 -7.09
N LEU A 137 23.54 10.38 -6.78
CA LEU A 137 22.84 11.41 -7.56
C LEU A 137 22.90 12.75 -6.84
N GLY A 138 23.32 13.80 -7.55
CA GLY A 138 23.15 15.16 -7.04
C GLY A 138 21.67 15.49 -6.79
N PHE A 139 21.39 16.40 -5.84
CA PHE A 139 20.02 16.70 -5.37
C PHE A 139 19.03 17.05 -6.50
N THR A 140 19.43 17.85 -7.48
CA THR A 140 18.59 18.25 -8.63
C THR A 140 18.28 17.04 -9.54
N SER A 141 19.26 16.19 -9.76
CA SER A 141 19.10 14.94 -10.53
C SER A 141 18.17 13.99 -9.80
N LEU A 142 18.34 13.84 -8.49
CA LEU A 142 17.45 13.02 -7.64
C LEU A 142 15.99 13.47 -7.73
N LEU A 143 15.70 14.76 -7.62
CA LEU A 143 14.33 15.28 -7.73
C LEU A 143 13.74 15.02 -9.13
N THR A 144 14.55 15.15 -10.16
CA THR A 144 14.12 14.88 -11.54
C THR A 144 13.79 13.40 -11.74
N GLU A 145 14.64 12.52 -11.24
CA GLU A 145 14.42 11.07 -11.33
C GLU A 145 13.22 10.61 -10.50
N ILE A 146 13.03 11.14 -9.28
CA ILE A 146 11.82 10.86 -8.47
C ILE A 146 10.55 11.27 -9.22
N LYS A 147 10.54 12.47 -9.85
CA LYS A 147 9.41 12.92 -10.66
C LYS A 147 9.14 11.99 -11.84
N ASN A 148 10.20 11.66 -12.60
CA ASN A 148 10.11 10.78 -13.77
C ASN A 148 9.60 9.40 -13.36
N PHE A 149 10.16 8.87 -12.29
CA PHE A 149 9.80 7.55 -11.77
C PHE A 149 8.37 7.52 -11.22
N SER A 150 7.95 8.57 -10.51
CA SER A 150 6.56 8.68 -10.00
C SER A 150 5.53 8.64 -11.13
N LEU A 151 5.79 9.35 -12.23
CA LEU A 151 4.94 9.29 -13.42
C LEU A 151 5.03 7.93 -14.13
N HIS A 152 6.22 7.32 -14.13
CA HIS A 152 6.41 5.99 -14.71
C HIS A 152 5.67 4.88 -13.95
N ILE A 153 5.68 4.90 -12.60
CA ILE A 153 4.90 3.98 -11.77
C ILE A 153 3.42 4.01 -12.19
N LEU A 154 2.83 5.21 -12.18
CA LEU A 154 1.43 5.36 -12.50
C LEU A 154 1.12 4.94 -13.94
N SER A 155 1.93 5.37 -14.90
CA SER A 155 1.75 4.99 -16.30
C SER A 155 1.82 3.47 -16.52
N ARG A 156 2.69 2.76 -15.81
CA ARG A 156 2.73 1.29 -15.86
C ARG A 156 1.52 0.63 -15.22
N MET A 157 1.00 1.22 -14.15
CA MET A 157 -0.18 0.68 -13.47
C MET A 157 -1.47 0.92 -14.23
N THR A 158 -1.62 2.09 -14.87
CA THR A 158 -2.88 2.55 -15.42
C THR A 158 -2.95 2.52 -16.96
N GLY A 159 -1.80 2.57 -17.63
CA GLY A 159 -1.72 2.70 -19.09
C GLY A 159 -2.31 3.99 -19.66
N ALA A 160 -2.79 4.89 -18.82
CA ALA A 160 -3.61 6.03 -19.21
C ALA A 160 -2.80 7.24 -19.71
N GLY A 161 -1.47 7.21 -19.55
CA GLY A 161 -0.57 8.28 -19.95
C GLY A 161 -0.45 9.44 -18.96
N LYS A 162 0.61 10.24 -19.11
CA LYS A 162 1.06 11.25 -18.13
C LYS A 162 -0.02 12.22 -17.65
N THR A 163 -0.91 12.68 -18.54
CA THR A 163 -1.97 13.63 -18.16
C THR A 163 -3.01 12.99 -17.26
N ALA A 164 -3.44 11.77 -17.57
CA ALA A 164 -4.39 11.05 -16.75
C ALA A 164 -3.78 10.65 -15.40
N ASP A 165 -2.50 10.27 -15.37
CA ASP A 165 -1.76 9.96 -14.15
C ASP A 165 -1.66 11.19 -13.24
N LEU A 166 -1.40 12.36 -13.80
CA LEU A 166 -1.40 13.62 -13.03
C LEU A 166 -2.80 13.92 -12.45
N LEU A 167 -3.86 13.73 -13.24
CA LEU A 167 -5.24 13.91 -12.78
C LEU A 167 -5.58 12.91 -11.65
N LEU A 168 -5.08 11.68 -11.69
CA LEU A 168 -5.24 10.70 -10.61
C LEU A 168 -4.53 11.15 -9.33
N ILE A 169 -3.31 11.66 -9.43
CA ILE A 169 -2.60 12.23 -8.27
C ILE A 169 -3.41 13.39 -7.66
N LEU A 170 -3.87 14.31 -8.50
CA LEU A 170 -4.67 15.45 -8.04
C LEU A 170 -5.99 15.00 -7.40
N LEU A 171 -6.66 14.00 -7.95
CA LEU A 171 -7.89 13.44 -7.40
C LEU A 171 -7.63 12.76 -6.05
N PHE A 172 -6.54 11.98 -5.91
CA PHE A 172 -6.13 11.39 -4.65
C PHE A 172 -5.86 12.46 -3.58
N LEU A 173 -5.08 13.48 -3.93
CA LEU A 173 -4.76 14.57 -3.02
C LEU A 173 -6.01 15.36 -2.63
N ALA A 174 -6.89 15.67 -3.59
CA ALA A 174 -8.15 16.38 -3.31
C ALA A 174 -9.04 15.57 -2.37
N ALA A 175 -9.22 14.26 -2.63
CA ALA A 175 -10.01 13.38 -1.77
C ALA A 175 -9.39 13.24 -0.38
N GLY A 176 -8.08 13.02 -0.32
CA GLY A 176 -7.34 12.83 0.94
C GLY A 176 -7.33 14.12 1.79
N ILE A 177 -7.00 15.27 1.20
CA ILE A 177 -6.97 16.55 1.90
C ILE A 177 -8.38 16.91 2.39
N TRP A 178 -9.38 16.76 1.53
CA TRP A 178 -10.76 17.08 1.91
C TRP A 178 -11.28 16.22 3.06
N LEU A 179 -11.03 14.90 3.01
CA LEU A 179 -11.36 14.00 4.13
C LEU A 179 -10.51 14.31 5.36
N GLY A 180 -9.21 14.57 5.20
CA GLY A 180 -8.30 14.90 6.28
C GLY A 180 -8.73 16.18 7.02
N MET A 181 -9.19 17.21 6.28
CA MET A 181 -9.76 18.43 6.87
C MET A 181 -11.06 18.14 7.64
N LYS A 182 -12.00 17.38 7.03
CA LYS A 182 -13.25 17.00 7.69
C LYS A 182 -13.03 16.20 8.96
N LYS A 183 -12.06 15.29 8.94
CA LYS A 183 -11.73 14.40 10.07
C LYS A 183 -10.71 14.98 11.04
N LYS A 184 -10.13 16.15 10.70
CA LYS A 184 -8.99 16.75 11.43
C LYS A 184 -7.84 15.76 11.62
N ASN A 185 -7.66 14.86 10.65
CA ASN A 185 -6.64 13.82 10.67
C ASN A 185 -6.04 13.62 9.26
N PHE A 186 -4.84 14.13 9.05
CA PHE A 186 -4.09 13.99 7.80
C PHE A 186 -3.12 12.80 7.78
N PHE A 187 -2.92 12.13 8.91
CA PHE A 187 -1.93 11.06 9.00
C PHE A 187 -2.16 9.92 8.01
N PRO A 188 -3.39 9.43 7.75
CA PRO A 188 -3.59 8.39 6.75
C PRO A 188 -3.15 8.81 5.35
N VAL A 189 -3.33 10.10 4.99
CA VAL A 189 -2.85 10.65 3.71
C VAL A 189 -1.32 10.67 3.66
N ILE A 190 -0.68 11.05 4.77
CA ILE A 190 0.79 11.03 4.90
C ILE A 190 1.32 9.59 4.77
N VAL A 191 0.62 8.59 5.33
CA VAL A 191 1.01 7.18 5.17
C VAL A 191 0.98 6.78 3.69
N ALA A 192 -0.10 7.05 2.98
CA ALA A 192 -0.21 6.68 1.57
C ALA A 192 0.80 7.44 0.68
N ALA A 193 0.89 8.76 0.84
CA ALA A 193 1.83 9.59 0.09
C ALA A 193 3.30 9.26 0.43
N GLY A 194 3.60 9.00 1.69
CA GLY A 194 4.94 8.62 2.14
C GLY A 194 5.35 7.23 1.66
N THR A 195 4.41 6.28 1.57
CA THR A 195 4.66 4.97 0.95
C THR A 195 5.03 5.14 -0.52
N PHE A 196 4.25 5.94 -1.25
CA PHE A 196 4.54 6.24 -2.67
C PHE A 196 5.92 6.90 -2.84
N LEU A 197 6.23 7.91 -2.02
CA LEU A 197 7.53 8.60 -2.06
C LEU A 197 8.68 7.65 -1.71
N PHE A 198 8.50 6.78 -0.72
CA PHE A 198 9.52 5.80 -0.35
C PHE A 198 9.80 4.84 -1.50
N GLU A 199 8.77 4.29 -2.15
CA GLU A 199 8.97 3.40 -3.27
C GLU A 199 9.63 4.11 -4.47
N ALA A 200 9.27 5.36 -4.73
CA ALA A 200 9.93 6.16 -5.75
C ALA A 200 11.41 6.39 -5.43
N LEU A 201 11.73 6.77 -4.18
CA LEU A 201 13.11 6.92 -3.72
C LEU A 201 13.89 5.60 -3.79
N PHE A 202 13.29 4.51 -3.29
CA PHE A 202 13.90 3.19 -3.28
C PHE A 202 14.21 2.72 -4.70
N SER A 203 13.30 2.94 -5.64
CA SER A 203 13.49 2.55 -7.03
C SER A 203 14.57 3.36 -7.74
N VAL A 204 14.73 4.63 -7.39
CA VAL A 204 15.75 5.49 -7.99
C VAL A 204 17.13 5.25 -7.39
N LEU A 205 17.19 5.04 -6.07
CA LEU A 205 18.48 4.97 -5.35
C LEU A 205 19.02 3.57 -5.17
N VAL A 206 18.16 2.55 -5.09
CA VAL A 206 18.56 1.21 -4.65
C VAL A 206 18.31 0.15 -5.71
N TYR A 207 17.05 0.00 -6.13
CA TYR A 207 16.63 -1.09 -7.01
C TYR A 207 15.42 -0.70 -7.83
N GLN A 208 15.48 -0.90 -9.15
CA GLN A 208 14.35 -0.61 -10.04
C GLN A 208 13.16 -1.52 -9.74
N LEU A 209 12.11 -0.95 -9.20
CA LEU A 209 10.90 -1.68 -8.85
C LEU A 209 10.10 -2.10 -10.10
N HIS A 210 9.57 -3.31 -10.05
CA HIS A 210 8.63 -3.84 -11.04
C HIS A 210 7.18 -3.58 -10.64
N ILE A 211 6.23 -3.80 -11.56
CA ILE A 211 4.80 -3.51 -11.36
C ILE A 211 4.20 -4.23 -10.13
N TRP A 212 4.65 -5.43 -9.83
CA TRP A 212 4.18 -6.18 -8.65
C TRP A 212 4.66 -5.61 -7.32
N HIS A 213 5.68 -4.76 -7.29
CA HIS A 213 6.11 -4.07 -6.08
C HIS A 213 5.13 -2.95 -5.68
N TYR A 214 4.44 -2.33 -6.64
CA TYR A 214 3.51 -1.22 -6.38
C TYR A 214 2.26 -1.62 -5.59
N ILE A 215 2.14 -2.89 -5.22
CA ILE A 215 1.05 -3.41 -4.39
C ILE A 215 0.97 -2.70 -3.04
N ALA A 216 2.10 -2.33 -2.45
CA ALA A 216 2.13 -1.62 -1.18
C ALA A 216 1.51 -0.22 -1.30
N ILE A 217 1.75 0.51 -2.41
CA ILE A 217 1.12 1.81 -2.68
C ILE A 217 -0.41 1.68 -2.72
N VAL A 218 -0.92 0.73 -3.52
CA VAL A 218 -2.36 0.55 -3.70
C VAL A 218 -3.04 0.21 -2.37
N PHE A 219 -2.46 -0.71 -1.60
CA PHE A 219 -3.02 -1.08 -0.30
C PHE A 219 -2.83 0.00 0.77
N ALA A 220 -1.79 0.82 0.70
CA ALA A 220 -1.65 2.01 1.55
C ALA A 220 -2.72 3.07 1.24
N VAL A 221 -3.08 3.26 -0.03
CA VAL A 221 -4.18 4.14 -0.45
C VAL A 221 -5.54 3.59 0.02
N ILE A 222 -5.79 2.29 -0.16
CA ILE A 222 -7.00 1.63 0.35
C ILE A 222 -7.07 1.76 1.87
N TRP A 223 -5.98 1.51 2.58
CA TRP A 223 -5.88 1.69 4.02
C TRP A 223 -6.16 3.13 4.44
N CYS A 224 -5.58 4.11 3.74
CA CYS A 224 -5.80 5.54 3.99
C CYS A 224 -7.30 5.90 3.94
N PHE A 225 -7.96 5.58 2.85
CA PHE A 225 -9.39 5.88 2.70
C PHE A 225 -10.27 5.08 3.67
N TRP A 226 -9.90 3.83 3.96
CA TRP A 226 -10.60 3.02 4.96
C TRP A 226 -10.59 3.69 6.33
N ILE A 227 -9.40 4.07 6.81
CA ILE A 227 -9.27 4.74 8.12
C ILE A 227 -10.02 6.07 8.15
N LEU A 228 -9.93 6.87 7.10
CA LEU A 228 -10.61 8.16 7.02
C LEU A 228 -12.14 8.01 6.98
N LEU A 229 -12.67 6.98 6.35
CA LEU A 229 -14.10 6.73 6.27
C LEU A 229 -14.67 6.04 7.51
N GLU A 230 -13.89 5.23 8.22
CA GLU A 230 -14.35 4.47 9.38
C GLU A 230 -14.47 5.33 10.65
N THR A 231 -13.77 6.45 10.75
CA THR A 231 -13.80 7.36 11.92
C THR A 231 -15.15 8.05 12.16
N ASP A 232 -16.18 7.79 11.35
CA ASP A 232 -17.51 8.39 11.48
C ASP A 232 -18.43 7.77 12.57
N GLY A 233 -17.98 6.70 13.24
CA GLY A 233 -18.82 5.97 14.19
C GLY A 233 -19.19 6.72 15.47
N GLU A 234 -18.41 7.74 15.87
CA GLU A 234 -18.60 8.45 17.14
C GLU A 234 -19.43 9.75 17.01
N SER A 235 -19.72 10.21 15.79
CA SER A 235 -20.51 11.43 15.54
C SER A 235 -21.91 11.11 15.01
N ALA A 236 -22.58 10.13 15.60
CA ALA A 236 -23.86 9.58 15.13
C ALA A 236 -25.05 10.56 15.09
N GLY A 237 -24.85 11.84 15.38
CA GLY A 237 -25.90 12.86 15.46
C GLY A 237 -25.98 13.84 14.29
N GLN A 238 -25.07 13.80 13.30
CA GLN A 238 -25.10 14.76 12.19
C GLN A 238 -25.74 14.17 10.92
N ALA A 239 -26.59 14.97 10.31
CA ALA A 239 -27.48 14.67 9.17
C ALA A 239 -26.88 13.78 8.08
N GLY A 240 -27.66 12.78 7.61
CA GLY A 240 -27.27 11.74 6.65
C GLY A 240 -26.64 12.22 5.35
N GLY A 241 -26.97 13.40 4.84
CA GLY A 241 -26.47 13.92 3.56
C GLY A 241 -24.97 14.28 3.53
N THR A 242 -24.38 14.67 4.66
CA THR A 242 -22.95 15.05 4.71
C THR A 242 -22.01 13.84 4.73
N LYS A 243 -22.51 12.67 5.16
CA LYS A 243 -21.74 11.42 5.19
C LYS A 243 -21.61 10.80 3.79
N GLU A 244 -22.66 10.82 2.99
CA GLU A 244 -22.61 10.34 1.62
C GLU A 244 -21.69 11.16 0.74
N ALA A 245 -21.79 12.50 0.82
CA ALA A 245 -20.90 13.39 0.08
C ALA A 245 -19.41 13.15 0.40
N ALA A 246 -19.07 12.76 1.65
CA ALA A 246 -17.70 12.50 2.06
C ALA A 246 -17.09 11.24 1.41
N ARG A 247 -17.91 10.29 0.99
CA ARG A 247 -17.45 9.03 0.36
C ARG A 247 -17.21 9.14 -1.13
N ILE A 248 -17.85 10.08 -1.80
CA ILE A 248 -17.89 10.15 -3.27
C ILE A 248 -16.48 10.23 -3.86
N LEU A 249 -15.65 11.18 -3.44
CA LEU A 249 -14.32 11.37 -4.03
C LEU A 249 -13.38 10.17 -3.85
N PRO A 250 -13.20 9.59 -2.64
CA PRO A 250 -12.40 8.38 -2.45
C PRO A 250 -12.91 7.19 -3.28
N GLU A 251 -14.23 7.02 -3.35
CA GLU A 251 -14.81 5.91 -4.09
C GLU A 251 -14.65 6.07 -5.60
N ILE A 252 -14.85 7.28 -6.13
CA ILE A 252 -14.56 7.60 -7.54
C ILE A 252 -13.09 7.31 -7.84
N PHE A 253 -12.16 7.75 -6.99
CA PHE A 253 -10.74 7.48 -7.19
C PHE A 253 -10.45 5.98 -7.25
N LEU A 254 -10.95 5.20 -6.27
CA LEU A 254 -10.73 3.75 -6.22
C LEU A 254 -11.36 3.01 -7.42
N ILE A 255 -12.53 3.43 -7.87
CA ILE A 255 -13.19 2.88 -9.05
C ILE A 255 -12.36 3.17 -10.30
N ILE A 256 -11.98 4.43 -10.52
CA ILE A 256 -11.23 4.84 -11.71
C ILE A 256 -9.89 4.11 -11.80
N ILE A 257 -9.10 4.13 -10.71
CA ILE A 257 -7.79 3.48 -10.73
C ILE A 257 -7.94 1.97 -10.93
N SER A 258 -8.93 1.33 -10.32
CA SER A 258 -9.17 -0.10 -10.48
C SER A 258 -9.55 -0.48 -11.92
N ILE A 259 -10.40 0.33 -12.56
CA ILE A 259 -10.79 0.12 -13.96
C ILE A 259 -9.58 0.33 -14.89
N LEU A 260 -8.80 1.40 -14.68
CA LEU A 260 -7.62 1.66 -15.50
C LEU A 260 -6.60 0.53 -15.38
N MET A 261 -6.34 0.06 -14.16
CA MET A 261 -5.45 -1.08 -13.92
C MET A 261 -5.97 -2.37 -14.59
N PHE A 262 -7.27 -2.60 -14.59
CA PHE A 262 -7.87 -3.75 -15.26
C PHE A 262 -7.73 -3.64 -16.78
N VAL A 263 -7.99 -2.46 -17.34
CA VAL A 263 -7.83 -2.20 -18.80
C VAL A 263 -6.37 -2.37 -19.20
N GLN A 264 -5.44 -1.81 -18.45
CA GLN A 264 -4.00 -1.95 -18.70
C GLN A 264 -3.57 -3.42 -18.66
N TRP A 265 -4.02 -4.16 -17.66
CA TRP A 265 -3.71 -5.59 -17.54
C TRP A 265 -4.26 -6.40 -18.73
N ASN A 266 -5.46 -6.06 -19.20
CA ASN A 266 -6.06 -6.73 -20.37
C ASN A 266 -5.36 -6.38 -21.70
N SER A 267 -4.78 -5.17 -21.80
CA SER A 267 -4.10 -4.68 -23.01
C SER A 267 -2.59 -4.94 -23.03
N ALA A 268 -1.99 -5.38 -21.91
CA ALA A 268 -0.57 -5.61 -21.83
C ALA A 268 -0.14 -6.83 -22.66
N GLU A 269 0.86 -6.66 -23.49
CA GLU A 269 1.50 -7.74 -24.29
C GLU A 269 2.46 -8.60 -23.45
N GLU A 270 2.66 -8.24 -22.21
CA GLU A 270 3.58 -8.94 -21.30
C GLU A 270 3.02 -10.31 -20.85
N SER A 271 3.90 -11.21 -20.43
CA SER A 271 3.56 -12.54 -19.90
C SER A 271 2.58 -12.51 -18.72
N SER A 272 2.46 -11.39 -18.04
CA SER A 272 1.52 -11.14 -16.93
C SER A 272 0.14 -10.60 -17.37
N SER A 273 -0.17 -10.56 -18.66
CA SER A 273 -1.46 -10.09 -19.15
C SER A 273 -2.62 -11.01 -18.72
N LEU A 274 -3.84 -10.45 -18.67
CA LEU A 274 -5.05 -11.22 -18.38
C LEU A 274 -5.22 -12.40 -19.36
N GLN A 275 -4.89 -12.21 -20.62
CA GLN A 275 -5.00 -13.21 -21.65
C GLN A 275 -4.06 -14.40 -21.39
N ASN A 276 -2.81 -14.12 -21.02
CA ASN A 276 -1.84 -15.14 -20.62
C ASN A 276 -2.23 -15.82 -19.31
N ALA A 277 -2.78 -15.07 -18.35
CA ALA A 277 -3.30 -15.62 -17.11
C ALA A 277 -4.46 -16.60 -17.35
N LEU A 278 -5.38 -16.29 -18.25
CA LEU A 278 -6.52 -17.16 -18.61
C LEU A 278 -6.09 -18.38 -19.43
N SER A 279 -5.07 -18.26 -20.27
CA SER A 279 -4.52 -19.38 -21.06
C SER A 279 -3.64 -20.32 -20.24
N GLY A 280 -3.31 -19.97 -18.98
CA GLY A 280 -2.43 -20.77 -18.12
C GLY A 280 -0.93 -20.65 -18.44
N VAL A 281 -0.56 -19.76 -19.36
CA VAL A 281 0.85 -19.52 -19.73
C VAL A 281 1.44 -18.45 -18.82
N TYR A 282 1.84 -18.84 -17.60
CA TYR A 282 2.45 -17.93 -16.61
C TYR A 282 3.95 -17.74 -16.76
N SER A 283 4.59 -18.64 -17.47
CA SER A 283 6.04 -18.61 -17.71
C SER A 283 6.37 -19.42 -18.95
N ASP A 284 7.55 -19.17 -19.49
CA ASP A 284 8.10 -19.95 -20.60
C ASP A 284 8.60 -21.35 -20.17
N GLY A 285 8.17 -21.81 -19.00
CA GLY A 285 8.56 -23.07 -18.41
C GLY A 285 8.27 -24.31 -19.28
N VAL A 286 7.17 -24.25 -20.06
CA VAL A 286 6.84 -25.34 -21.01
C VAL A 286 7.86 -25.39 -22.14
N ASN A 287 8.19 -24.23 -22.74
CA ASN A 287 9.20 -24.13 -23.80
C ASN A 287 10.59 -24.44 -23.25
N ALA A 288 10.93 -23.96 -22.06
CA ALA A 288 12.19 -24.29 -21.39
C ALA A 288 12.29 -25.81 -21.09
N ALA A 289 11.24 -26.43 -20.61
CA ALA A 289 11.20 -27.89 -20.37
C ALA A 289 11.31 -28.69 -21.67
N SER A 290 10.66 -28.25 -22.75
CA SER A 290 10.79 -28.87 -24.07
C SER A 290 12.20 -28.70 -24.61
N TYR A 291 12.78 -27.49 -24.50
CA TYR A 291 14.16 -27.26 -24.90
C TYR A 291 15.17 -28.12 -24.14
N ILE A 292 15.00 -28.25 -22.82
CA ILE A 292 15.86 -29.11 -21.99
C ILE A 292 15.72 -30.58 -22.42
N ARG A 293 14.48 -31.04 -22.64
CA ARG A 293 14.22 -32.42 -23.05
C ARG A 293 14.84 -32.77 -24.43
N GLU A 294 14.87 -31.80 -25.33
CA GLU A 294 15.35 -32.00 -26.72
C GLU A 294 16.86 -31.79 -26.86
N ASN A 295 17.48 -30.97 -26.02
CA ASN A 295 18.84 -30.51 -26.22
C ASN A 295 19.81 -30.84 -25.08
N VAL A 296 19.31 -31.35 -23.95
CA VAL A 296 20.15 -31.76 -22.81
C VAL A 296 20.07 -33.27 -22.68
N PRO A 297 21.19 -34.01 -22.88
CA PRO A 297 21.25 -35.46 -22.82
C PRO A 297 20.99 -36.02 -21.40
#